data_5e34fb8b382f590fdeb78e4972bad7d4
#
_entry.id   5e34fb8b382f590fdeb78e4972bad7d4
#
_cell.length_a   1.000
_cell.length_b   1.000
_cell.length_c   1.000
_cell.angle_alpha   90.00
_cell.angle_beta   90.00
_cell.angle_gamma   90.00
#
_symmetry.space_group_name_H-M   'P 1'
#
loop_
_entity.id
_entity.type
_entity.pdbx_description
1 polymer ?
#
loop_
_entity_poly.entity_id
_entity_poly.type
_entity_poly.pdbx_seq_one_letter_code
_entity_poly.pdbx_strand_id
1 'polypeptide(L)'
;MNDKYRIIGPLYDIVARIYSAGRIDKCKTAMHDHIRPDDYVLFAGVGQGTDAVAAAERGARVTVVDLSDSMLDIFAGRISGRHFLHPVETVHTDILKYEEYGKFDMVYANFFLNVFTRPMVLAVIEHLAKLAKPGGYVVIGDFALPSGGAVARAFQSLYWYIADIFFVFAARNAFHPVYDYQTMLKGHGFQIEKVRCFRFLFDDRFCSILARKG
;
A
#
# COMPACT_ATOMS: atom_id res chain seq x y z
N MET A 1 -1.73 -5.44 23.44
CA MET A 1 -1.65 -6.25 22.20
C MET A 1 -0.17 -6.31 21.82
N ASN A 2 0.46 -7.49 21.78
CA ASN A 2 1.89 -7.57 21.47
C ASN A 2 2.12 -7.09 20.03
N ASP A 3 2.88 -6.01 19.88
CA ASP A 3 3.28 -5.48 18.58
C ASP A 3 4.24 -6.48 17.90
N LYS A 4 3.67 -7.29 16.99
CA LYS A 4 4.37 -8.38 16.29
C LYS A 4 5.46 -7.87 15.35
N TYR A 5 5.44 -6.59 14.99
CA TYR A 5 6.37 -5.97 14.03
C TYR A 5 7.66 -5.46 14.65
N ARG A 6 7.74 -5.37 15.99
CA ARG A 6 8.90 -4.81 16.71
C ARG A 6 10.23 -5.52 16.49
N ILE A 7 10.20 -6.85 16.28
CA ILE A 7 11.43 -7.67 16.11
C ILE A 7 11.71 -7.97 14.63
N ILE A 8 10.68 -8.05 13.80
CA ILE A 8 10.76 -8.56 12.43
C ILE A 8 10.84 -7.42 11.40
N GLY A 9 10.41 -6.20 11.75
CA GLY A 9 10.29 -5.08 10.80
C GLY A 9 11.54 -4.80 9.96
N PRO A 10 12.72 -4.56 10.55
CA PRO A 10 13.93 -4.24 9.78
C PRO A 10 14.45 -5.40 8.91
N LEU A 11 14.31 -6.64 9.39
CA LEU A 11 14.74 -7.83 8.66
C LEU A 11 13.76 -8.17 7.53
N TYR A 12 12.47 -7.97 7.76
CA TYR A 12 11.40 -8.19 6.79
C TYR A 12 11.63 -7.38 5.51
N ASP A 13 12.02 -6.12 5.65
CA ASP A 13 12.21 -5.23 4.50
C ASP A 13 13.46 -5.53 3.69
N ILE A 14 14.54 -5.94 4.35
CA ILE A 14 15.74 -6.39 3.64
C ILE A 14 15.38 -7.63 2.81
N VAL A 15 14.66 -8.58 3.40
CA VAL A 15 14.20 -9.80 2.71
C VAL A 15 13.21 -9.46 1.60
N ALA A 16 12.21 -8.61 1.85
CA ALA A 16 11.24 -8.16 0.84
C ALA A 16 11.91 -7.40 -0.31
N ARG A 17 12.91 -6.56 -0.02
CA ARG A 17 13.68 -5.81 -1.03
C ARG A 17 14.56 -6.74 -1.88
N ILE A 18 15.24 -7.70 -1.26
CA ILE A 18 16.02 -8.73 -1.98
C ILE A 18 15.07 -9.60 -2.80
N TYR A 19 13.97 -10.08 -2.21
CA TYR A 19 12.96 -10.92 -2.84
C TYR A 19 12.33 -10.25 -4.06
N SER A 20 11.99 -8.96 -3.96
CA SER A 20 11.35 -8.20 -5.04
C SER A 20 12.32 -7.53 -6.00
N ALA A 21 13.63 -7.59 -5.74
CA ALA A 21 14.67 -6.83 -6.47
C ALA A 21 14.28 -5.33 -6.63
N GLY A 22 13.73 -4.72 -5.57
CA GLY A 22 13.30 -3.33 -5.54
C GLY A 22 12.01 -3.02 -6.33
N ARG A 23 11.27 -4.05 -6.80
CA ARG A 23 9.99 -3.86 -7.52
C ARG A 23 8.89 -3.33 -6.62
N ILE A 24 8.89 -3.72 -5.34
CA ILE A 24 7.95 -3.21 -4.33
C ILE A 24 8.09 -1.69 -4.21
N ASP A 25 9.30 -1.15 -4.09
CA ASP A 25 9.52 0.29 -3.98
C ASP A 25 9.06 1.03 -5.25
N LYS A 26 9.32 0.47 -6.44
CA LYS A 26 8.81 1.01 -7.70
C LYS A 26 7.30 0.99 -7.79
N CYS A 27 6.66 -0.07 -7.29
CA CYS A 27 5.21 -0.20 -7.24
C CYS A 27 4.59 0.85 -6.31
N LYS A 28 5.16 1.03 -5.11
CA LYS A 28 4.69 2.01 -4.12
C LYS A 28 4.71 3.46 -4.64
N THR A 29 5.71 3.80 -5.44
CA THR A 29 5.89 5.17 -5.97
C THR A 29 5.36 5.35 -7.40
N ALA A 30 4.76 4.31 -7.98
CA ALA A 30 4.38 4.28 -9.40
C ALA A 30 3.42 5.40 -9.82
N MET A 31 2.58 5.89 -8.90
CA MET A 31 1.59 6.94 -9.17
C MET A 31 1.97 8.31 -8.58
N HIS A 32 3.20 8.47 -8.10
CA HIS A 32 3.67 9.74 -7.54
C HIS A 32 3.79 10.86 -8.58
N ASP A 33 3.83 10.54 -9.88
CA ASP A 33 3.74 11.52 -10.96
C ASP A 33 2.39 12.27 -11.01
N HIS A 34 1.37 11.78 -10.30
CA HIS A 34 0.07 12.43 -10.13
C HIS A 34 0.00 13.33 -8.88
N ILE A 35 0.98 13.26 -7.97
CA ILE A 35 1.05 14.13 -6.78
C ILE A 35 1.55 15.51 -7.20
N ARG A 36 0.81 16.56 -6.83
CA ARG A 36 1.17 17.97 -7.01
C ARG A 36 1.62 18.56 -5.67
N PRO A 37 2.43 19.62 -5.68
CA PRO A 37 2.65 20.42 -4.48
C PRO A 37 1.31 20.87 -3.86
N ASP A 38 1.27 20.90 -2.54
CA ASP A 38 0.10 21.23 -1.71
C ASP A 38 -1.08 20.22 -1.74
N ASP A 39 -1.03 19.13 -2.55
CA ASP A 39 -2.03 18.07 -2.47
C ASP A 39 -2.05 17.44 -1.07
N TYR A 40 -3.23 17.18 -0.54
CA TYR A 40 -3.43 16.39 0.67
C TYR A 40 -3.35 14.91 0.32
N VAL A 41 -2.33 14.23 0.83
CA VAL A 41 -2.06 12.83 0.53
C VAL A 41 -2.07 11.99 1.80
N LEU A 42 -2.93 10.98 1.84
CA LEU A 42 -3.02 10.01 2.94
C LEU A 42 -2.31 8.71 2.57
N PHE A 43 -1.54 8.18 3.51
CA PHE A 43 -1.01 6.81 3.46
C PHE A 43 -1.68 5.96 4.54
N ALA A 44 -2.48 4.97 4.13
CA ALA A 44 -3.07 3.97 5.00
C ALA A 44 -2.08 2.81 5.19
N GLY A 45 -1.54 2.69 6.41
CA GLY A 45 -0.40 1.85 6.71
C GLY A 45 0.91 2.49 6.24
N VAL A 46 1.82 2.77 7.18
CA VAL A 46 3.08 3.44 6.83
C VAL A 46 4.16 2.47 6.38
N GLY A 47 4.18 1.27 6.93
CA GLY A 47 5.31 0.36 6.75
C GLY A 47 6.63 1.09 7.04
N GLN A 48 7.57 1.07 6.10
CA GLN A 48 8.80 1.88 6.21
C GLN A 48 8.63 3.35 5.79
N GLY A 49 7.52 3.73 5.19
CA GLY A 49 7.20 5.10 4.82
C GLY A 49 8.10 5.73 3.76
N THR A 50 8.83 4.93 2.96
CA THR A 50 9.69 5.46 1.88
C THR A 50 8.88 6.18 0.83
N ASP A 51 7.70 5.70 0.53
CA ASP A 51 6.72 6.30 -0.38
C ASP A 51 6.10 7.58 0.21
N ALA A 52 5.75 7.59 1.50
CA ALA A 52 5.26 8.78 2.19
C ALA A 52 6.31 9.90 2.21
N VAL A 53 7.59 9.56 2.50
CA VAL A 53 8.71 10.51 2.39
C VAL A 53 8.85 11.08 0.98
N ALA A 54 8.83 10.21 -0.04
CA ALA A 54 8.94 10.65 -1.43
C ALA A 54 7.77 11.56 -1.86
N ALA A 55 6.56 11.37 -1.31
CA ALA A 55 5.43 12.27 -1.53
C ALA A 55 5.65 13.64 -0.84
N ALA A 56 6.15 13.65 0.40
CA ALA A 56 6.47 14.88 1.13
C ALA A 56 7.59 15.68 0.44
N GLU A 57 8.61 15.01 -0.12
CA GLU A 57 9.67 15.63 -0.90
C GLU A 57 9.16 16.29 -2.19
N ARG A 58 8.00 15.87 -2.71
CA ARG A 58 7.30 16.51 -3.84
C ARG A 58 6.44 17.71 -3.43
N GLY A 59 6.44 18.06 -2.16
CA GLY A 59 5.69 19.21 -1.62
C GLY A 59 4.25 18.88 -1.22
N ALA A 60 3.87 17.61 -1.12
CA ALA A 60 2.54 17.22 -0.65
C ALA A 60 2.39 17.45 0.86
N ARG A 61 1.14 17.66 1.31
CA ARG A 61 0.70 17.64 2.70
C ARG A 61 0.39 16.20 3.09
N VAL A 62 1.38 15.52 3.66
CA VAL A 62 1.29 14.07 3.91
C VAL A 62 0.75 13.80 5.29
N THR A 63 -0.28 12.95 5.36
CA THR A 63 -0.77 12.32 6.58
C THR A 63 -0.54 10.81 6.49
N VAL A 64 0.00 10.22 7.55
CA VAL A 64 0.24 8.78 7.67
C VAL A 64 -0.62 8.24 8.80
N VAL A 65 -1.40 7.20 8.54
CA VAL A 65 -2.22 6.50 9.54
C VAL A 65 -1.75 5.07 9.68
N ASP A 66 -1.35 4.66 10.88
CA ASP A 66 -0.96 3.28 11.18
C ASP A 66 -1.45 2.87 12.57
N LEU A 67 -1.74 1.58 12.73
CA LEU A 67 -2.13 0.99 14.01
C LEU A 67 -0.92 0.53 14.86
N SER A 68 0.26 0.48 14.28
CA SER A 68 1.49 -0.02 14.90
C SER A 68 2.37 1.14 15.37
N ASP A 69 2.54 1.27 16.69
CA ASP A 69 3.47 2.23 17.28
C ASP A 69 4.89 2.03 16.75
N SER A 70 5.35 0.79 16.64
CA SER A 70 6.71 0.50 16.18
C SER A 70 6.94 0.92 14.72
N MET A 71 5.93 0.84 13.85
CA MET A 71 6.03 1.33 12.48
C MET A 71 6.06 2.86 12.43
N LEU A 72 5.27 3.53 13.28
CA LEU A 72 5.31 4.98 13.41
C LEU A 72 6.65 5.47 13.98
N ASP A 73 7.25 4.75 14.94
CA ASP A 73 8.58 5.07 15.49
C ASP A 73 9.68 4.94 14.42
N ILE A 74 9.64 3.86 13.61
CA ILE A 74 10.57 3.69 12.48
C ILE A 74 10.41 4.84 11.49
N PHE A 75 9.17 5.20 11.18
CA PHE A 75 8.87 6.30 10.27
C PHE A 75 9.32 7.65 10.85
N ALA A 76 9.07 7.91 12.12
CA ALA A 76 9.55 9.11 12.81
C ALA A 76 11.07 9.25 12.76
N GLY A 77 11.81 8.16 12.97
CA GLY A 77 13.25 8.11 12.79
C GLY A 77 13.69 8.42 11.34
N ARG A 78 12.91 7.99 10.35
CA ARG A 78 13.19 8.22 8.93
C ARG A 78 13.00 9.68 8.52
N ILE A 79 12.01 10.39 9.07
CA ILE A 79 11.74 11.81 8.77
C ILE A 79 12.52 12.76 9.68
N SER A 80 13.13 12.26 10.75
CA SER A 80 13.92 13.06 11.68
C SER A 80 15.08 13.78 10.97
N GLY A 81 15.23 15.08 11.23
CA GLY A 81 16.25 15.92 10.62
C GLY A 81 16.04 16.24 9.12
N ARG A 82 14.93 15.81 8.53
CA ARG A 82 14.56 16.21 7.16
C ARG A 82 13.70 17.46 7.18
N HIS A 83 13.83 18.27 6.14
CA HIS A 83 13.01 19.46 5.92
C HIS A 83 12.10 19.23 4.71
N PHE A 84 10.80 19.33 4.95
CA PHE A 84 9.78 19.24 3.91
C PHE A 84 9.05 20.59 3.79
N LEU A 85 8.40 20.83 2.67
CA LEU A 85 7.58 22.05 2.47
C LEU A 85 6.46 22.14 3.51
N HIS A 86 5.88 20.98 3.86
CA HIS A 86 4.88 20.86 4.90
C HIS A 86 5.30 19.80 5.92
N PRO A 87 4.98 19.97 7.23
CA PRO A 87 5.22 18.93 8.21
C PRO A 87 4.41 17.67 7.86
N VAL A 88 5.02 16.50 8.06
CA VAL A 88 4.33 15.23 7.88
C VAL A 88 3.54 14.91 9.15
N GLU A 89 2.24 14.69 9.00
CA GLU A 89 1.35 14.30 10.09
C GLU A 89 1.37 12.79 10.28
N THR A 90 1.52 12.33 11.52
CA THR A 90 1.44 10.91 11.88
C THR A 90 0.29 10.68 12.86
N VAL A 91 -0.58 9.71 12.56
CA VAL A 91 -1.76 9.40 13.36
C VAL A 91 -1.74 7.93 13.77
N HIS A 92 -1.65 7.67 15.08
CA HIS A 92 -1.72 6.32 15.62
C HIS A 92 -3.19 5.93 15.84
N THR A 93 -3.78 5.26 14.85
CA THR A 93 -5.17 4.78 14.94
C THR A 93 -5.43 3.67 13.90
N ASP A 94 -6.55 2.97 14.10
CA ASP A 94 -7.12 2.11 13.05
C ASP A 94 -7.64 2.97 11.90
N ILE A 95 -7.28 2.63 10.66
CA ILE A 95 -7.73 3.37 9.48
C ILE A 95 -9.27 3.50 9.41
N LEU A 96 -10.00 2.49 9.87
CA LEU A 96 -11.47 2.51 9.90
C LEU A 96 -12.05 3.47 10.94
N LYS A 97 -11.23 4.00 11.86
CA LYS A 97 -11.59 5.02 12.86
C LYS A 97 -11.11 6.43 12.51
N TYR A 98 -10.38 6.56 11.41
CA TYR A 98 -9.90 7.85 10.95
C TYR A 98 -10.96 8.52 10.07
N GLU A 99 -11.50 9.69 10.49
CA GLU A 99 -12.76 10.24 9.95
C GLU A 99 -12.60 11.59 9.22
N GLU A 100 -11.41 11.93 8.73
CA GLU A 100 -11.19 13.13 7.91
C GLU A 100 -11.76 12.98 6.49
N TYR A 101 -13.09 12.84 6.41
CA TYR A 101 -13.81 12.55 5.17
C TYR A 101 -13.73 13.68 4.13
N GLY A 102 -13.51 13.33 2.87
CA GLY A 102 -13.45 14.27 1.76
C GLY A 102 -12.27 15.25 1.82
N LYS A 103 -11.22 14.92 2.57
CA LYS A 103 -10.05 15.79 2.77
C LYS A 103 -8.95 15.56 1.74
N PHE A 104 -8.76 14.33 1.26
CA PHE A 104 -7.55 13.94 0.55
C PHE A 104 -7.72 13.97 -0.97
N ASP A 105 -6.76 14.56 -1.66
CA ASP A 105 -6.64 14.52 -3.11
C ASP A 105 -6.22 13.11 -3.57
N MET A 106 -5.34 12.45 -2.79
CA MET A 106 -4.92 11.08 -3.04
C MET A 106 -4.86 10.28 -1.74
N VAL A 107 -5.35 9.04 -1.78
CA VAL A 107 -5.32 8.07 -0.67
C VAL A 107 -4.58 6.84 -1.12
N TYR A 108 -3.45 6.53 -0.50
CA TYR A 108 -2.61 5.38 -0.81
C TYR A 108 -2.85 4.23 0.16
N ALA A 109 -2.96 3.01 -0.38
CA ALA A 109 -2.95 1.74 0.34
C ALA A 109 -1.95 0.80 -0.33
N ASN A 110 -0.65 0.95 0.00
CA ASN A 110 0.44 0.20 -0.60
C ASN A 110 0.84 -1.00 0.25
N PHE A 111 0.64 -2.23 -0.26
CA PHE A 111 0.91 -3.48 0.45
C PHE A 111 0.26 -3.52 1.85
N PHE A 112 -0.93 -2.94 1.91
CA PHE A 112 -1.73 -2.77 3.11
C PHE A 112 -2.96 -3.67 3.12
N LEU A 113 -3.60 -3.86 1.96
CA LEU A 113 -4.87 -4.59 1.87
C LEU A 113 -4.69 -6.11 1.89
N ASN A 114 -3.53 -6.61 1.48
CA ASN A 114 -3.20 -8.03 1.41
C ASN A 114 -3.14 -8.74 2.79
N VAL A 115 -3.14 -8.00 3.90
CA VAL A 115 -3.16 -8.57 5.26
C VAL A 115 -4.57 -8.80 5.81
N PHE A 116 -5.60 -8.36 5.08
CA PHE A 116 -6.99 -8.44 5.53
C PHE A 116 -7.77 -9.56 4.83
N THR A 117 -8.80 -10.06 5.49
CA THR A 117 -9.79 -10.94 4.86
C THR A 117 -10.64 -10.17 3.84
N ARG A 118 -11.24 -10.86 2.86
CA ARG A 118 -12.03 -10.21 1.81
C ARG A 118 -13.14 -9.27 2.33
N PRO A 119 -13.96 -9.63 3.34
CA PRO A 119 -14.94 -8.69 3.88
C PRO A 119 -14.31 -7.42 4.45
N MET A 120 -13.14 -7.55 5.12
CA MET A 120 -12.40 -6.41 5.66
C MET A 120 -11.81 -5.55 4.56
N VAL A 121 -11.26 -6.14 3.50
CA VAL A 121 -10.76 -5.39 2.32
C VAL A 121 -11.85 -4.51 1.72
N LEU A 122 -13.07 -5.04 1.55
CA LEU A 122 -14.20 -4.27 1.02
C LEU A 122 -14.58 -3.11 1.93
N ALA A 123 -14.64 -3.36 3.25
CA ALA A 123 -14.93 -2.32 4.24
C ALA A 123 -13.84 -1.22 4.24
N VAL A 124 -12.57 -1.61 4.14
CA VAL A 124 -11.45 -0.65 4.06
C VAL A 124 -11.52 0.15 2.76
N ILE A 125 -11.74 -0.47 1.60
CA ILE A 125 -11.87 0.25 0.32
C ILE A 125 -13.01 1.26 0.37
N GLU A 126 -14.19 0.88 0.91
CA GLU A 126 -15.31 1.80 1.11
C GLU A 126 -14.92 2.97 2.01
N HIS A 127 -14.19 2.70 3.08
CA HIS A 127 -13.73 3.74 4.01
C HIS A 127 -12.71 4.69 3.35
N LEU A 128 -11.71 4.15 2.66
CA LEU A 128 -10.74 4.97 1.89
C LEU A 128 -11.44 5.84 0.86
N ALA A 129 -12.51 5.34 0.23
CA ALA A 129 -13.35 6.13 -0.67
C ALA A 129 -13.98 7.35 0.02
N LYS A 130 -14.40 7.22 1.29
CA LYS A 130 -14.95 8.35 2.06
C LYS A 130 -13.91 9.40 2.38
N LEU A 131 -12.66 9.00 2.62
CA LEU A 131 -11.55 9.91 2.93
C LEU A 131 -11.12 10.73 1.70
N ALA A 132 -11.20 10.15 0.50
CA ALA A 132 -10.89 10.85 -0.75
C ALA A 132 -11.95 11.92 -1.08
N LYS A 133 -11.50 13.08 -1.61
CA LYS A 133 -12.37 14.14 -2.17
C LYS A 133 -13.24 13.58 -3.30
N PRO A 134 -14.40 14.18 -3.60
CA PRO A 134 -15.05 13.98 -4.89
C PRO A 134 -14.08 14.29 -6.03
N GLY A 135 -13.95 13.37 -6.99
CA GLY A 135 -12.94 13.48 -8.07
C GLY A 135 -11.49 13.23 -7.65
N GLY A 136 -11.22 12.96 -6.38
CA GLY A 136 -9.91 12.55 -5.87
C GLY A 136 -9.58 11.09 -6.20
N TYR A 137 -8.43 10.61 -5.75
CA TYR A 137 -7.89 9.31 -6.15
C TYR A 137 -7.70 8.38 -4.96
N VAL A 138 -7.94 7.09 -5.21
CA VAL A 138 -7.43 5.99 -4.39
C VAL A 138 -6.37 5.25 -5.18
N VAL A 139 -5.21 5.01 -4.57
CA VAL A 139 -4.09 4.26 -5.15
C VAL A 139 -3.90 2.98 -4.34
N ILE A 140 -3.97 1.84 -5.02
CA ILE A 140 -3.68 0.53 -4.42
C ILE A 140 -2.45 -0.04 -5.11
N GLY A 141 -1.34 -0.14 -4.37
CA GLY A 141 -0.15 -0.86 -4.78
C GLY A 141 -0.09 -2.20 -4.06
N ASP A 142 -0.21 -3.33 -4.79
CA ASP A 142 -0.26 -4.65 -4.16
C ASP A 142 0.08 -5.77 -5.14
N PHE A 143 -0.02 -7.00 -4.67
CA PHE A 143 0.13 -8.19 -5.49
C PHE A 143 -1.03 -8.33 -6.48
N ALA A 144 -0.70 -8.59 -7.74
CA ALA A 144 -1.67 -8.82 -8.80
C ALA A 144 -2.02 -10.31 -8.93
N LEU A 145 -3.23 -10.57 -9.45
CA LEU A 145 -3.64 -11.92 -9.83
C LEU A 145 -2.70 -12.48 -10.91
N PRO A 146 -2.46 -13.80 -10.90
CA PRO A 146 -1.66 -14.46 -11.93
C PRO A 146 -2.23 -14.20 -13.34
N SER A 147 -1.36 -13.82 -14.27
CA SER A 147 -1.74 -13.48 -15.65
C SER A 147 -1.18 -14.49 -16.66
N GLY A 148 -1.74 -14.50 -17.89
CA GLY A 148 -1.30 -15.36 -18.98
C GLY A 148 -2.02 -16.71 -19.08
N GLY A 149 -1.44 -17.66 -19.78
CA GLY A 149 -2.02 -18.99 -20.01
C GLY A 149 -2.05 -19.88 -18.77
N ALA A 150 -2.79 -20.99 -18.80
CA ALA A 150 -3.00 -21.88 -17.66
C ALA A 150 -1.68 -22.37 -17.01
N VAL A 151 -0.69 -22.73 -17.82
CA VAL A 151 0.63 -23.19 -17.35
C VAL A 151 1.38 -22.05 -16.63
N ALA A 152 1.38 -20.84 -17.20
CA ALA A 152 2.01 -19.68 -16.59
C ALA A 152 1.36 -19.34 -15.25
N ARG A 153 0.02 -19.33 -15.19
CA ARG A 153 -0.73 -19.10 -13.94
C ARG A 153 -0.45 -20.15 -12.88
N ALA A 154 -0.37 -21.43 -13.25
CA ALA A 154 -0.03 -22.49 -12.31
C ALA A 154 1.38 -22.32 -11.73
N PHE A 155 2.36 -21.97 -12.56
CA PHE A 155 3.74 -21.73 -12.14
C PHE A 155 3.85 -20.49 -11.25
N GLN A 156 3.17 -19.40 -11.62
CA GLN A 156 3.09 -18.17 -10.81
C GLN A 156 2.46 -18.44 -9.45
N SER A 157 1.38 -19.21 -9.39
CA SER A 157 0.72 -19.60 -8.15
C SER A 157 1.64 -20.45 -7.28
N LEU A 158 2.32 -21.44 -7.84
CA LEU A 158 3.26 -22.28 -7.09
C LEU A 158 4.40 -21.44 -6.47
N TYR A 159 4.99 -20.56 -7.26
CA TYR A 159 6.04 -19.65 -6.78
C TYR A 159 5.54 -18.74 -5.66
N TRP A 160 4.31 -18.22 -5.80
CA TRP A 160 3.65 -17.42 -4.76
C TRP A 160 3.47 -18.21 -3.46
N TYR A 161 2.95 -19.42 -3.53
CA TYR A 161 2.74 -20.27 -2.35
C TYR A 161 4.04 -20.58 -1.62
N ILE A 162 5.14 -20.80 -2.32
CA ILE A 162 6.45 -21.04 -1.70
C ILE A 162 6.90 -19.79 -0.92
N ALA A 163 6.75 -18.60 -1.51
CA ALA A 163 7.08 -17.34 -0.82
C ALA A 163 6.16 -17.07 0.37
N ASP A 164 4.85 -17.28 0.21
CA ASP A 164 3.86 -17.06 1.25
C ASP A 164 4.04 -18.04 2.43
N ILE A 165 4.33 -19.30 2.16
CA ILE A 165 4.68 -20.29 3.19
C ILE A 165 5.91 -19.82 3.99
N PHE A 166 6.94 -19.31 3.32
CA PHE A 166 8.11 -18.77 4.02
C PHE A 166 7.72 -17.59 4.93
N PHE A 167 6.89 -16.66 4.45
CA PHE A 167 6.41 -15.52 5.24
C PHE A 167 5.45 -15.92 6.37
N VAL A 168 4.59 -16.92 6.16
CA VAL A 168 3.71 -17.48 7.21
C VAL A 168 4.54 -18.07 8.34
N PHE A 169 5.58 -18.84 8.02
CA PHE A 169 6.46 -19.43 9.04
C PHE A 169 7.35 -18.39 9.74
N ALA A 170 7.88 -17.41 8.99
CA ALA A 170 8.77 -16.39 9.52
C ALA A 170 8.03 -15.32 10.34
N ALA A 171 6.82 -14.91 9.93
CA ALA A 171 6.10 -13.80 10.53
C ALA A 171 4.81 -14.18 11.25
N ARG A 172 4.45 -15.50 11.30
CA ARG A 172 3.16 -15.99 11.84
C ARG A 172 1.94 -15.26 11.27
N ASN A 173 2.03 -14.82 10.03
CA ASN A 173 0.91 -14.20 9.32
C ASN A 173 -0.06 -15.27 8.82
N ALA A 174 -1.35 -14.90 8.68
CA ALA A 174 -2.32 -15.77 8.05
C ALA A 174 -2.05 -15.85 6.54
N PHE A 175 -2.49 -16.94 5.92
CA PHE A 175 -2.46 -17.10 4.47
C PHE A 175 -3.42 -16.10 3.81
N HIS A 176 -2.91 -15.26 2.91
CA HIS A 176 -3.71 -14.20 2.30
C HIS A 176 -3.89 -14.44 0.80
N PRO A 177 -5.14 -14.51 0.31
CA PRO A 177 -5.38 -14.58 -1.12
C PRO A 177 -5.05 -13.25 -1.79
N VAL A 178 -4.55 -13.32 -3.03
CA VAL A 178 -4.41 -12.13 -3.88
C VAL A 178 -5.79 -11.70 -4.37
N TYR A 179 -6.10 -10.41 -4.26
CA TYR A 179 -7.42 -9.87 -4.59
C TYR A 179 -7.45 -9.20 -5.98
N ASP A 180 -8.62 -9.25 -6.63
CA ASP A 180 -8.91 -8.44 -7.82
C ASP A 180 -9.34 -7.03 -7.39
N TYR A 181 -8.35 -6.20 -7.06
CA TYR A 181 -8.60 -4.83 -6.63
C TYR A 181 -9.29 -3.97 -7.70
N GLN A 182 -9.05 -4.24 -8.99
CA GLN A 182 -9.70 -3.48 -10.06
C GLN A 182 -11.20 -3.70 -10.07
N THR A 183 -11.64 -4.95 -9.96
CA THR A 183 -13.07 -5.30 -9.88
C THR A 183 -13.68 -4.77 -8.59
N MET A 184 -12.98 -4.84 -7.46
CA MET A 184 -13.45 -4.30 -6.18
C MET A 184 -13.64 -2.76 -6.25
N LEU A 185 -12.67 -2.03 -6.78
CA LEU A 185 -12.75 -0.57 -6.94
C LEU A 185 -13.90 -0.17 -7.87
N LYS A 186 -14.06 -0.84 -9.02
CA LYS A 186 -15.18 -0.58 -9.94
C LYS A 186 -16.53 -0.82 -9.26
N GLY A 187 -16.65 -1.87 -8.44
CA GLY A 187 -17.84 -2.18 -7.64
C GLY A 187 -18.20 -1.09 -6.62
N HIS A 188 -17.23 -0.26 -6.21
CA HIS A 188 -17.40 0.88 -5.30
C HIS A 188 -17.49 2.24 -6.04
N GLY A 189 -17.74 2.25 -7.35
CA GLY A 189 -17.97 3.47 -8.14
C GLY A 189 -16.70 4.19 -8.58
N PHE A 190 -15.54 3.53 -8.49
CA PHE A 190 -14.29 4.11 -8.99
C PHE A 190 -14.10 3.86 -10.49
N GLN A 191 -13.54 4.84 -11.17
CA GLN A 191 -13.03 4.70 -12.53
C GLN A 191 -11.52 4.41 -12.46
N ILE A 192 -11.09 3.28 -13.04
CA ILE A 192 -9.66 2.96 -13.15
C ILE A 192 -9.05 3.83 -14.25
N GLU A 193 -8.13 4.73 -13.87
CA GLU A 193 -7.46 5.62 -14.84
C GLU A 193 -6.12 5.04 -15.31
N LYS A 194 -5.39 4.36 -14.41
CA LYS A 194 -4.06 3.86 -14.74
C LYS A 194 -3.73 2.59 -13.95
N VAL A 195 -3.05 1.67 -14.60
CA VAL A 195 -2.46 0.50 -13.95
C VAL A 195 -1.01 0.40 -14.42
N ARG A 196 -0.08 0.29 -13.48
CA ARG A 196 1.34 0.04 -13.75
C ARG A 196 1.76 -1.24 -13.05
N CYS A 197 2.15 -2.25 -13.81
CA CYS A 197 2.66 -3.49 -13.26
C CYS A 197 4.17 -3.61 -13.48
N PHE A 198 4.82 -4.24 -12.51
CA PHE A 198 6.27 -4.39 -12.45
C PHE A 198 6.60 -5.87 -12.52
N ARG A 199 7.19 -6.27 -13.65
CA ARG A 199 7.57 -7.65 -13.89
C ARG A 199 8.70 -8.08 -12.97
N PHE A 200 8.49 -9.21 -12.33
CA PHE A 200 9.53 -9.93 -11.60
C PHE A 200 9.59 -11.37 -12.15
N LEU A 201 10.77 -11.76 -12.67
CA LEU A 201 10.97 -12.99 -13.43
C LEU A 201 10.01 -13.05 -14.65
N PHE A 202 8.99 -13.91 -14.61
CA PHE A 202 8.04 -14.13 -15.70
C PHE A 202 6.63 -13.62 -15.37
N ASP A 203 6.48 -12.81 -14.30
CA ASP A 203 5.19 -12.46 -13.71
C ASP A 203 5.08 -10.96 -13.46
N ASP A 204 3.96 -10.34 -13.86
CA ASP A 204 3.60 -8.94 -13.55
C ASP A 204 2.94 -8.85 -12.17
N ARG A 205 3.67 -9.31 -11.16
CA ARG A 205 3.15 -9.59 -9.81
C ARG A 205 2.81 -8.35 -8.98
N PHE A 206 3.55 -7.26 -9.16
CA PHE A 206 3.37 -6.04 -8.37
C PHE A 206 2.68 -5.00 -9.23
N CYS A 207 1.43 -4.66 -8.92
CA CYS A 207 0.70 -3.66 -9.69
C CYS A 207 0.26 -2.50 -8.79
N SER A 208 0.42 -1.29 -9.31
CA SER A 208 -0.14 -0.08 -8.74
C SER A 208 -1.32 0.37 -9.60
N ILE A 209 -2.45 0.62 -8.96
CA ILE A 209 -3.71 0.98 -9.57
C ILE A 209 -4.08 2.38 -9.12
N LEU A 210 -4.28 3.31 -10.06
CA LEU A 210 -4.84 4.63 -9.82
C LEU A 210 -6.32 4.61 -10.18
N ALA A 211 -7.16 4.86 -9.21
CA ALA A 211 -8.60 4.85 -9.37
C ALA A 211 -9.20 6.20 -8.93
N ARG A 212 -9.97 6.84 -9.80
CA ARG A 212 -10.64 8.11 -9.54
C ARG A 212 -12.01 7.87 -8.92
N LYS A 213 -12.30 8.61 -7.86
CA LYS A 213 -13.62 8.63 -7.24
C LYS A 213 -14.58 9.42 -8.13
N GLY A 214 -15.73 8.83 -8.46
CA GLY A 214 -16.82 9.50 -9.16
C GLY A 214 -17.48 10.62 -8.37
#